data_55612105fce11ca61cd5c36371715c8e
#
_entry.id   55612105fce11ca61cd5c36371715c8e
#
_cell.length_a   1.000
_cell.length_b   1.000
_cell.length_c   1.000
_cell.angle_alpha   90.00
_cell.angle_beta   90.00
_cell.angle_gamma   90.00
#
_symmetry.space_group_name_H-M   'P 1'
#
loop_
_entity.id
_entity.type
_entity.pdbx_description
1 polymer ?
#
loop_
_entity_poly.entity_id
_entity_poly.type
_entity_poly.pdbx_seq_one_letter_code
_entity_poly.pdbx_strand_id
1 'polypeptide(L)'
;MRVVVQRVSQSNVKVSGEIIGEINEGLMVLVSFVDEDNDTDLGWMTKKIINLRIFNDDEGKMNRSVQDIGGDILLISQFTLHGSTKKGNRPSFIKAAKPDFANVMYERFIKVLEQSLGKEIQTGEFGGDMKVSLVNDCLLYTSDAADE
;
A
#
# COMPACT_ATOMS: atom_id res chain seq x y z
N MET A 1 2.64 9.94 -7.35
CA MET A 1 2.62 8.60 -6.71
C MET A 1 1.25 7.96 -6.85
N ARG A 2 1.21 6.66 -6.73
CA ARG A 2 -0.03 5.87 -6.79
C ARG A 2 0.04 4.76 -5.76
N VAL A 3 -1.06 4.54 -5.04
CA VAL A 3 -1.15 3.43 -4.09
C VAL A 3 -2.37 2.57 -4.37
N VAL A 4 -2.27 1.31 -4.04
CA VAL A 4 -3.42 0.39 -3.96
C VAL A 4 -3.48 -0.11 -2.53
N VAL A 5 -4.61 0.11 -1.88
CA VAL A 5 -4.82 -0.25 -0.47
C VAL A 5 -5.79 -1.41 -0.41
N GLN A 6 -5.39 -2.48 0.30
CA GLN A 6 -6.23 -3.66 0.50
C GLN A 6 -6.36 -3.92 2.00
N ARG A 7 -7.61 -4.03 2.48
CA ARG A 7 -7.89 -4.42 3.86
C ARG A 7 -7.72 -5.92 4.00
N VAL A 8 -6.91 -6.34 4.95
CA VAL A 8 -6.54 -7.74 5.12
C VAL A 8 -6.72 -8.20 6.57
N SER A 9 -6.99 -9.50 6.75
CA SER A 9 -6.89 -10.17 8.05
C SER A 9 -5.47 -10.65 8.32
N GLN A 10 -4.71 -10.92 7.26
CA GLN A 10 -3.30 -11.27 7.32
C GLN A 10 -2.66 -11.06 5.95
N SER A 11 -1.37 -10.74 5.96
CA SER A 11 -0.56 -10.63 4.76
C SER A 11 0.91 -10.84 5.09
N ASN A 12 1.66 -11.41 4.15
CA ASN A 12 3.11 -11.53 4.27
C ASN A 12 3.79 -11.40 2.93
N VAL A 13 5.09 -11.14 2.97
CA VAL A 13 5.94 -11.11 1.79
C VAL A 13 7.13 -12.02 2.00
N LYS A 14 7.39 -12.88 1.01
CA LYS A 14 8.52 -13.78 0.98
C LYS A 14 9.52 -13.37 -0.09
N VAL A 15 10.80 -13.46 0.26
CA VAL A 15 11.92 -13.32 -0.67
C VAL A 15 12.83 -14.54 -0.45
N SER A 16 13.19 -15.23 -1.52
CA SER A 16 13.99 -16.45 -1.47
C SER A 16 13.45 -17.50 -0.49
N GLY A 17 12.13 -17.62 -0.43
CA GLY A 17 11.44 -18.59 0.43
C GLY A 17 11.28 -18.22 1.89
N GLU A 18 11.81 -17.06 2.31
CA GLU A 18 11.72 -16.58 3.68
C GLU A 18 10.75 -15.40 3.82
N ILE A 19 9.94 -15.42 4.88
CA ILE A 19 9.07 -14.30 5.21
C ILE A 19 9.92 -13.16 5.76
N ILE A 20 9.92 -12.01 5.08
CA ILE A 20 10.66 -10.82 5.49
C ILE A 20 9.77 -9.72 6.07
N GLY A 21 8.46 -9.82 5.87
CA GLY A 21 7.48 -8.92 6.43
C GLY A 21 6.15 -9.64 6.60
N GLU A 22 5.46 -9.37 7.70
CA GLU A 22 4.20 -10.05 8.02
C GLU A 22 3.33 -9.17 8.90
N ILE A 23 2.04 -9.14 8.61
CA ILE A 23 1.03 -8.46 9.43
C ILE A 23 -0.19 -9.36 9.65
N ASN A 24 -0.92 -9.11 10.73
CA ASN A 24 -2.27 -9.60 10.93
C ASN A 24 -3.28 -8.58 10.38
N GLU A 25 -4.32 -8.25 11.12
CA GLU A 25 -5.34 -7.29 10.67
C GLU A 25 -4.72 -5.92 10.37
N GLY A 26 -5.03 -5.40 9.19
CA GLY A 26 -4.51 -4.10 8.78
C GLY A 26 -4.63 -3.87 7.28
N LEU A 27 -3.63 -3.19 6.73
CA LEU A 27 -3.57 -2.81 5.32
C LEU A 27 -2.33 -3.37 4.64
N MET A 28 -2.53 -4.05 3.51
CA MET A 28 -1.48 -4.30 2.54
C MET A 28 -1.53 -3.18 1.50
N VAL A 29 -0.43 -2.47 1.33
CA VAL A 29 -0.36 -1.28 0.48
C VAL A 29 0.73 -1.46 -0.57
N LEU A 30 0.34 -1.37 -1.84
CA LEU A 30 1.29 -1.30 -2.95
C LEU A 30 1.52 0.17 -3.29
N VAL A 31 2.77 0.55 -3.56
CA VAL A 31 3.12 1.94 -3.89
C VAL A 31 4.03 2.03 -5.10
N SER A 32 3.79 3.05 -5.92
CA SER A 32 4.65 3.43 -7.03
C SER A 32 4.81 4.94 -7.08
N PHE A 33 6.00 5.37 -7.53
CA PHE A 33 6.37 6.79 -7.60
C PHE A 33 6.58 7.23 -9.04
N VAL A 34 6.46 8.54 -9.26
CA VAL A 34 6.85 9.23 -10.48
C VAL A 34 7.94 10.26 -10.13
N ASP A 35 8.68 10.73 -11.15
CA ASP A 35 9.82 11.63 -10.92
C ASP A 35 9.42 12.98 -10.30
N GLU A 36 8.17 13.39 -10.47
CA GLU A 36 7.64 14.65 -9.93
C GLU A 36 7.20 14.58 -8.46
N ASP A 37 7.20 13.39 -7.87
CA ASP A 37 6.78 13.22 -6.48
C ASP A 37 7.77 13.89 -5.51
N ASN A 38 7.22 14.42 -4.42
CA ASN A 38 7.99 15.12 -3.39
C ASN A 38 7.45 14.82 -1.98
N ASP A 39 8.06 15.43 -0.96
CA ASP A 39 7.67 15.20 0.43
C ASP A 39 6.23 15.62 0.75
N THR A 40 5.70 16.61 0.04
CA THR A 40 4.28 17.03 0.17
C THR A 40 3.34 15.90 -0.23
N ASP A 41 3.67 15.20 -1.33
CA ASP A 41 2.88 14.05 -1.79
C ASP A 41 2.94 12.90 -0.78
N LEU A 42 4.10 12.64 -0.22
CA LEU A 42 4.27 11.60 0.83
C LEU A 42 3.41 11.92 2.05
N GLY A 43 3.43 13.16 2.50
CA GLY A 43 2.64 13.62 3.65
C GLY A 43 1.14 13.51 3.41
N TRP A 44 0.69 13.94 2.24
CA TRP A 44 -0.72 13.85 1.86
C TRP A 44 -1.20 12.38 1.80
N MET A 45 -0.42 11.53 1.15
CA MET A 45 -0.77 10.11 1.00
C MET A 45 -0.76 9.39 2.34
N THR A 46 0.23 9.67 3.19
CA THR A 46 0.31 9.12 4.55
C THR A 46 -0.96 9.46 5.34
N LYS A 47 -1.33 10.74 5.34
CA LYS A 47 -2.53 11.21 6.03
C LYS A 47 -3.78 10.50 5.54
N LYS A 48 -3.86 10.29 4.22
CA LYS A 48 -4.98 9.60 3.59
C LYS A 48 -5.03 8.13 4.04
N ILE A 49 -3.93 7.40 3.95
CA ILE A 49 -3.86 5.97 4.30
C ILE A 49 -4.21 5.73 5.78
N ILE A 50 -3.61 6.53 6.68
CA ILE A 50 -3.80 6.36 8.12
C ILE A 50 -5.24 6.65 8.54
N ASN A 51 -5.93 7.55 7.87
CA ASN A 51 -7.25 8.01 8.25
C ASN A 51 -8.40 7.43 7.42
N LEU A 52 -8.12 6.60 6.41
CA LEU A 52 -9.18 5.92 5.66
C LEU A 52 -10.06 5.10 6.60
N ARG A 53 -11.35 5.40 6.60
CA ARG A 53 -12.35 4.79 7.49
C ARG A 53 -12.95 3.56 6.83
N ILE A 54 -12.15 2.53 6.64
CA ILE A 54 -12.51 1.31 5.91
C ILE A 54 -12.57 0.05 6.78
N PHE A 55 -12.45 0.21 8.09
CA PHE A 55 -12.65 -0.87 9.06
C PHE A 55 -14.00 -0.71 9.76
N ASN A 56 -14.61 -1.84 10.08
CA ASN A 56 -15.95 -1.85 10.65
C ASN A 56 -15.93 -1.36 12.10
N ASP A 57 -16.97 -0.59 12.46
CA ASP A 57 -17.30 -0.27 13.84
C ASP A 57 -18.15 -1.39 14.48
N ASP A 58 -18.60 -1.17 15.70
CA ASP A 58 -19.39 -2.16 16.45
C ASP A 58 -20.78 -2.44 15.80
N GLU A 59 -21.24 -1.55 14.92
CA GLU A 59 -22.48 -1.72 14.17
C GLU A 59 -22.27 -2.33 12.77
N GLY A 60 -21.01 -2.70 12.44
CA GLY A 60 -20.66 -3.27 11.15
C GLY A 60 -20.51 -2.26 10.02
N LYS A 61 -20.45 -0.95 10.34
CA LYS A 61 -20.28 0.11 9.36
C LYS A 61 -18.81 0.51 9.24
N MET A 62 -18.34 0.83 8.05
CA MET A 62 -16.96 1.28 7.79
C MET A 62 -16.74 2.70 8.33
N ASN A 63 -16.33 2.79 9.56
CA ASN A 63 -16.12 4.06 10.28
C ASN A 63 -14.78 4.17 10.98
N ARG A 64 -14.02 3.10 11.06
CA ARG A 64 -12.72 3.07 11.77
C ARG A 64 -11.57 3.05 10.79
N SER A 65 -10.48 3.72 11.15
CA SER A 65 -9.22 3.71 10.42
C SER A 65 -8.32 2.55 10.90
N VAL A 66 -7.21 2.32 10.18
CA VAL A 66 -6.20 1.36 10.61
C VAL A 66 -5.64 1.72 11.99
N GLN A 67 -5.51 3.01 12.27
CA GLN A 67 -5.05 3.49 13.58
C GLN A 67 -6.06 3.20 14.69
N ASP A 68 -7.36 3.41 14.42
CA ASP A 68 -8.43 3.16 15.39
C ASP A 68 -8.49 1.71 15.83
N ILE A 69 -8.22 0.77 14.94
CA ILE A 69 -8.25 -0.66 15.25
C ILE A 69 -6.92 -1.21 15.77
N GLY A 70 -5.88 -0.37 15.88
CA GLY A 70 -4.54 -0.83 16.25
C GLY A 70 -3.94 -1.76 15.19
N GLY A 71 -4.33 -1.63 13.95
CA GLY A 71 -3.88 -2.48 12.85
C GLY A 71 -2.46 -2.16 12.38
N ASP A 72 -1.94 -3.03 11.53
CA ASP A 72 -0.60 -2.91 10.96
C ASP A 72 -0.64 -2.57 9.47
N ILE A 73 0.49 -2.14 8.94
CA ILE A 73 0.66 -1.85 7.51
C ILE A 73 1.82 -2.69 6.97
N LEU A 74 1.58 -3.35 5.83
CA LEU A 74 2.62 -3.96 5.01
C LEU A 74 2.74 -3.15 3.73
N LEU A 75 3.86 -2.46 3.56
CA LEU A 75 4.11 -1.58 2.42
C LEU A 75 5.07 -2.24 1.43
N ILE A 76 4.59 -2.44 0.21
CA ILE A 76 5.33 -3.09 -0.88
C ILE A 76 5.49 -2.12 -2.04
N SER A 77 6.72 -1.96 -2.53
CA SER A 77 6.98 -1.19 -3.76
C SER A 77 6.51 -1.97 -4.99
N GLN A 78 5.79 -1.29 -5.91
CA GLN A 78 5.27 -1.90 -7.12
C GLN A 78 5.22 -0.87 -8.26
N PHE A 79 6.32 -0.69 -8.99
CA PHE A 79 6.43 0.33 -10.04
C PHE A 79 5.42 0.13 -11.17
N THR A 80 4.96 -1.11 -11.38
CA THR A 80 4.02 -1.44 -12.47
C THR A 80 2.62 -0.84 -12.26
N LEU A 81 2.34 -0.22 -11.10
CA LEU A 81 1.10 0.54 -10.89
C LEU A 81 1.01 1.72 -11.88
N HIS A 82 2.13 2.21 -12.41
CA HIS A 82 2.19 3.23 -13.45
C HIS A 82 2.28 2.65 -14.87
N GLY A 83 1.97 1.37 -15.03
CA GLY A 83 1.93 0.73 -16.34
C GLY A 83 0.84 1.31 -17.24
N SER A 84 1.15 1.47 -18.52
CA SER A 84 0.19 1.88 -19.56
C SER A 84 0.01 0.74 -20.55
N THR A 85 -1.25 0.41 -20.82
CA THR A 85 -1.64 -0.60 -21.82
C THR A 85 -2.34 0.02 -23.03
N LYS A 86 -2.16 1.33 -23.23
CA LYS A 86 -2.82 2.05 -24.33
C LYS A 86 -2.37 1.62 -25.72
N LYS A 87 -1.14 1.12 -25.86
CA LYS A 87 -0.59 0.69 -27.15
C LYS A 87 -0.17 -0.77 -27.08
N GLY A 88 -0.96 -1.64 -27.70
CA GLY A 88 -0.65 -3.07 -27.80
C GLY A 88 -0.74 -3.81 -26.46
N ASN A 89 -0.25 -5.03 -26.46
CA ASN A 89 -0.38 -5.95 -25.32
C ASN A 89 0.82 -5.96 -24.37
N ARG A 90 1.90 -5.27 -24.75
CA ARG A 90 3.07 -5.11 -23.87
C ARG A 90 2.92 -3.82 -23.07
N PRO A 91 2.81 -3.89 -21.72
CA PRO A 91 2.71 -2.69 -20.91
C PRO A 91 3.97 -1.82 -21.02
N SER A 92 3.77 -0.51 -20.97
CA SER A 92 4.85 0.47 -20.90
C SER A 92 4.93 1.05 -19.49
N PHE A 93 6.13 1.10 -18.92
CA PHE A 93 6.39 1.61 -17.59
C PHE A 93 7.20 2.91 -17.58
N ILE A 94 7.19 3.64 -18.70
CA ILE A 94 7.97 4.88 -18.89
C ILE A 94 7.67 5.94 -17.83
N LYS A 95 6.43 5.98 -17.35
CA LYS A 95 6.00 6.98 -16.36
C LYS A 95 6.46 6.69 -14.94
N ALA A 96 6.85 5.45 -14.65
CA ALA A 96 7.37 5.11 -13.34
C ALA A 96 8.72 5.80 -13.10
N ALA A 97 8.94 6.25 -11.86
CA ALA A 97 10.22 6.82 -11.46
C ALA A 97 11.35 5.80 -11.63
N LYS A 98 12.57 6.31 -11.88
CA LYS A 98 13.75 5.46 -11.95
C LYS A 98 14.03 4.81 -10.59
N PRO A 99 14.62 3.59 -10.58
CA PRO A 99 14.82 2.83 -9.34
C PRO A 99 15.51 3.60 -8.22
N ASP A 100 16.57 4.35 -8.54
CA ASP A 100 17.34 5.09 -7.51
C ASP A 100 16.47 6.12 -6.80
N PHE A 101 15.74 6.94 -7.55
CA PHE A 101 14.83 7.93 -6.99
C PHE A 101 13.66 7.26 -6.26
N ALA A 102 13.06 6.24 -6.87
CA ALA A 102 11.94 5.51 -6.28
C ALA A 102 12.32 4.87 -4.93
N ASN A 103 13.53 4.31 -4.84
CA ASN A 103 14.02 3.72 -3.59
C ASN A 103 14.16 4.77 -2.48
N VAL A 104 14.70 5.94 -2.79
CA VAL A 104 14.81 7.05 -1.83
C VAL A 104 13.41 7.48 -1.35
N MET A 105 12.47 7.61 -2.26
CA MET A 105 11.09 7.98 -1.92
C MET A 105 10.39 6.90 -1.09
N TYR A 106 10.64 5.65 -1.41
CA TYR A 106 10.12 4.51 -0.65
C TYR A 106 10.61 4.53 0.80
N GLU A 107 11.92 4.71 1.01
CA GLU A 107 12.50 4.80 2.35
C GLU A 107 11.94 5.98 3.15
N ARG A 108 11.76 7.13 2.51
CA ARG A 108 11.13 8.29 3.14
C ARG A 108 9.67 8.01 3.50
N PHE A 109 8.94 7.37 2.61
CA PHE A 109 7.52 7.05 2.83
C PHE A 109 7.34 6.11 4.03
N ILE A 110 8.21 5.11 4.16
CA ILE A 110 8.23 4.23 5.34
C ILE A 110 8.31 5.06 6.63
N LYS A 111 9.28 5.98 6.69
CA LYS A 111 9.49 6.82 7.88
C LYS A 111 8.29 7.70 8.20
N VAL A 112 7.70 8.33 7.19
CA VAL A 112 6.53 9.20 7.37
C VAL A 112 5.33 8.42 7.85
N LEU A 113 5.10 7.23 7.29
CA LEU A 113 4.03 6.32 7.73
C LEU A 113 4.24 5.88 9.18
N GLU A 114 5.45 5.47 9.55
CA GLU A 114 5.77 5.04 10.90
C GLU A 114 5.56 6.15 11.93
N GLN A 115 5.97 7.37 11.61
CA GLN A 115 5.75 8.53 12.47
C GLN A 115 4.26 8.80 12.68
N SER A 116 3.46 8.74 11.63
CA SER A 116 2.02 9.00 11.70
C SER A 116 1.25 7.87 12.37
N LEU A 117 1.65 6.62 12.13
CA LEU A 117 1.00 5.46 12.74
C LEU A 117 1.40 5.28 14.21
N GLY A 118 2.59 5.76 14.59
CA GLY A 118 3.10 5.64 15.95
C GLY A 118 3.77 4.30 16.24
N LYS A 119 4.08 3.51 15.21
CA LYS A 119 4.79 2.23 15.33
C LYS A 119 5.46 1.87 14.01
N GLU A 120 6.37 0.90 14.05
CA GLU A 120 7.02 0.37 12.85
C GLU A 120 5.99 -0.28 11.92
N ILE A 121 6.23 -0.19 10.62
CA ILE A 121 5.47 -0.90 9.61
C ILE A 121 6.30 -2.06 9.06
N GLN A 122 5.63 -3.02 8.42
CA GLN A 122 6.29 -4.11 7.73
C GLN A 122 6.51 -3.74 6.28
N THR A 123 7.61 -4.18 5.70
CA THR A 123 8.02 -3.85 4.33
C THR A 123 8.53 -5.07 3.60
N GLY A 124 8.54 -4.98 2.26
CA GLY A 124 9.24 -5.92 1.41
C GLY A 124 10.69 -5.49 1.16
N GLU A 125 11.28 -6.05 0.12
CA GLU A 125 12.61 -5.69 -0.37
C GLU A 125 12.47 -4.94 -1.68
N PHE A 126 12.95 -3.70 -1.73
CA PHE A 126 12.88 -2.90 -2.95
C PHE A 126 13.66 -3.59 -4.09
N GLY A 127 12.96 -3.81 -5.22
CA GLY A 127 13.55 -4.49 -6.38
C GLY A 127 13.71 -6.01 -6.23
N GLY A 128 13.27 -6.58 -5.12
CA GLY A 128 13.35 -8.01 -4.88
C GLY A 128 12.29 -8.82 -5.61
N ASP A 129 12.55 -10.12 -5.76
CA ASP A 129 11.54 -11.08 -6.22
C ASP A 129 10.63 -11.44 -5.05
N MET A 130 9.54 -10.70 -4.92
CA MET A 130 8.64 -10.80 -3.78
C MET A 130 7.42 -11.66 -4.10
N LYS A 131 7.14 -12.61 -3.22
CA LYS A 131 5.89 -13.38 -3.25
C LYS A 131 5.00 -12.85 -2.12
N VAL A 132 3.93 -12.18 -2.48
CA VAL A 132 3.02 -11.55 -1.51
C VAL A 132 1.78 -12.41 -1.36
N SER A 133 1.49 -12.82 -0.13
CA SER A 133 0.29 -13.56 0.22
C SER A 133 -0.60 -12.67 1.09
N LEU A 134 -1.89 -12.72 0.88
CA LEU A 134 -2.84 -11.94 1.66
C LEU A 134 -4.21 -12.59 1.70
N VAL A 135 -4.95 -12.29 2.74
CA VAL A 135 -6.37 -12.59 2.83
C VAL A 135 -7.11 -11.26 2.87
N ASN A 136 -7.81 -10.93 1.78
CA ASN A 136 -8.69 -9.75 1.76
C ASN A 136 -9.87 -9.99 2.71
N ASP A 137 -10.07 -9.09 3.67
CA ASP A 137 -11.16 -9.19 4.62
C ASP A 137 -11.90 -7.85 4.74
N CYS A 138 -12.86 -7.62 3.88
CA CYS A 138 -13.23 -8.45 2.76
C CYS A 138 -13.28 -7.61 1.48
N LEU A 139 -13.43 -8.28 0.34
CA LEU A 139 -13.78 -7.60 -0.89
C LEU A 139 -15.25 -7.19 -0.79
N LEU A 140 -15.48 -5.90 -0.69
CA LEU A 140 -16.81 -5.36 -0.78
C LEU A 140 -17.35 -5.54 -2.18
N TYR A 141 -18.44 -6.34 -2.31
CA TYR A 141 -19.33 -6.37 -3.38
C TYR A 141 -20.15 -5.18 -3.41
N THR A 142 -19.92 -4.41 -4.39
CA THR A 142 -20.34 -3.05 -4.40
C THR A 142 -20.97 -2.67 -5.69
N SER A 143 -21.98 -3.37 -6.06
CA SER A 143 -22.92 -2.72 -6.95
C SER A 143 -23.48 -1.42 -6.35
N ASP A 144 -23.54 -1.34 -5.04
CA ASP A 144 -24.11 -0.20 -4.35
C ASP A 144 -23.11 0.93 -4.05
N ALA A 145 -21.84 0.63 -3.89
CA ALA A 145 -20.83 1.67 -3.68
C ALA A 145 -20.33 2.33 -4.97
N ALA A 146 -20.62 1.73 -6.13
CA ALA A 146 -20.34 2.36 -7.41
C ALA A 146 -21.38 3.39 -7.81
N ASP A 147 -22.55 3.38 -7.15
CA ASP A 147 -23.66 4.28 -7.42
C ASP A 147 -23.68 5.51 -6.49
N GLU A 148 -22.78 5.55 -5.53
CA GLU A 148 -22.57 6.68 -4.64
C GLU A 148 -21.46 7.61 -5.15
#